data_14af3f3bea3afc95c6e4812c82314561
#
_entry.id   14af3f3bea3afc95c6e4812c82314561
#
_cell.length_a   1.000
_cell.length_b   1.000
_cell.length_c   1.000
_cell.angle_alpha   90.00
_cell.angle_beta   90.00
_cell.angle_gamma   90.00
#
_symmetry.space_group_name_H-M   'P 1'
#
loop_
_entity.id
_entity.type
_entity.pdbx_description
1 polymer ?
#
loop_
_entity_poly.entity_id
_entity_poly.type
_entity_poly.pdbx_seq_one_letter_code
_entity_poly.pdbx_strand_id
1 'polypeptide(L)'
;MKGLIVYSSLSGNTKKIAEAIAEVAEDSELISVREFQSSMLANFDLFYIGYWVDKGDCDAATLRLLAQLKDKRIVLFGTLGAAEQTEYYDRVKQQVESHAVHSHILGHFLCQGAVGEAVIARYQSMLAVHPQDEHIKQQLANYENGKSHPDEQDLANARAFAKSIG
;
A
#
# COMPACT_ATOMS: atom_id res chain seq x y z
N MET A 1 -15.51 18.15 0.86
CA MET A 1 -14.22 17.92 0.13
C MET A 1 -14.33 16.65 -0.68
N LYS A 2 -14.23 16.76 -1.99
CA LYS A 2 -14.39 15.61 -2.87
C LYS A 2 -13.09 14.81 -2.99
N GLY A 3 -13.17 13.51 -2.70
CA GLY A 3 -12.00 12.62 -2.68
C GLY A 3 -11.95 11.64 -3.83
N LEU A 4 -10.74 11.30 -4.25
CA LEU A 4 -10.49 10.22 -5.21
C LEU A 4 -9.56 9.21 -4.58
N ILE A 5 -10.00 7.96 -4.52
CA ILE A 5 -9.20 6.84 -4.04
C ILE A 5 -8.65 6.11 -5.26
N VAL A 6 -7.34 6.14 -5.43
CA VAL A 6 -6.66 5.49 -6.56
C VAL A 6 -5.74 4.42 -5.99
N TYR A 7 -5.94 3.17 -6.41
CA TYR A 7 -5.11 2.08 -5.92
C TYR A 7 -4.33 1.41 -7.06
N SER A 8 -3.12 1.00 -6.74
CA SER A 8 -2.31 0.08 -7.52
C SER A 8 -2.20 -1.22 -6.73
N SER A 9 -2.65 -2.32 -7.30
CA SER A 9 -2.70 -3.60 -6.60
C SER A 9 -2.18 -4.71 -7.50
N LEU A 10 -1.20 -5.47 -7.01
CA LEU A 10 -0.63 -6.59 -7.74
C LEU A 10 -1.45 -7.86 -7.54
N SER A 11 -1.81 -8.17 -6.29
CA SER A 11 -2.47 -9.41 -5.90
C SER A 11 -3.86 -9.22 -5.28
N GLY A 12 -4.35 -7.99 -5.25
CA GLY A 12 -5.65 -7.66 -4.67
C GLY A 12 -5.59 -7.16 -3.22
N ASN A 13 -4.43 -7.17 -2.57
CA ASN A 13 -4.31 -6.74 -1.17
C ASN A 13 -4.58 -5.25 -1.00
N THR A 14 -3.91 -4.42 -1.79
CA THR A 14 -4.11 -2.97 -1.75
C THR A 14 -5.54 -2.60 -2.12
N LYS A 15 -6.13 -3.33 -3.08
CA LYS A 15 -7.53 -3.14 -3.46
C LYS A 15 -8.47 -3.35 -2.28
N LYS A 16 -8.25 -4.38 -1.46
CA LYS A 16 -9.08 -4.64 -0.27
C LYS A 16 -9.04 -3.48 0.71
N ILE A 17 -7.86 -2.91 0.93
CA ILE A 17 -7.70 -1.74 1.80
C ILE A 17 -8.40 -0.53 1.18
N ALA A 18 -8.25 -0.32 -0.12
CA ALA A 18 -8.92 0.77 -0.82
C ALA A 18 -10.45 0.68 -0.69
N GLU A 19 -11.01 -0.51 -0.83
CA GLU A 19 -12.44 -0.74 -0.67
C GLU A 19 -12.92 -0.45 0.76
N ALA A 20 -12.13 -0.85 1.77
CA ALA A 20 -12.44 -0.57 3.17
C ALA A 20 -12.43 0.95 3.45
N ILE A 21 -11.47 1.67 2.90
CA ILE A 21 -11.40 3.13 3.01
C ILE A 21 -12.62 3.77 2.33
N ALA A 22 -12.98 3.27 1.15
CA ALA A 22 -14.13 3.80 0.39
C ALA A 22 -15.45 3.67 1.15
N GLU A 23 -15.59 2.66 1.98
CA GLU A 23 -16.80 2.47 2.81
C GLU A 23 -17.05 3.64 3.77
N VAL A 24 -15.99 4.31 4.23
CA VAL A 24 -16.07 5.34 5.26
C VAL A 24 -15.63 6.72 4.80
N ALA A 25 -14.94 6.82 3.67
CA ALA A 25 -14.52 8.11 3.10
C ALA A 25 -15.68 8.71 2.32
N GLU A 26 -16.47 9.54 2.99
CA GLU A 26 -17.63 10.20 2.39
C GLU A 26 -17.23 11.09 1.22
N ASP A 27 -18.10 11.21 0.23
CA ASP A 27 -17.92 12.01 -0.98
C ASP A 27 -16.61 11.64 -1.73
N SER A 28 -16.34 10.35 -1.85
CA SER A 28 -15.17 9.86 -2.58
C SER A 28 -15.56 8.86 -3.66
N GLU A 29 -14.72 8.79 -4.69
CA GLU A 29 -14.80 7.81 -5.76
C GLU A 29 -13.60 6.86 -5.67
N LEU A 30 -13.77 5.62 -6.10
CA LEU A 30 -12.74 4.57 -6.06
C LEU A 30 -12.42 4.10 -7.48
N ILE A 31 -11.15 4.20 -7.86
CA ILE A 31 -10.68 3.73 -9.16
C ILE A 31 -9.34 2.99 -9.03
N SER A 32 -9.06 2.12 -10.01
CA SER A 32 -7.73 1.56 -10.20
C SER A 32 -6.79 2.62 -10.81
N VAL A 33 -5.50 2.51 -10.54
CA VAL A 33 -4.49 3.40 -11.15
C VAL A 33 -4.54 3.36 -12.68
N ARG A 34 -5.00 2.26 -13.25
CA ARG A 34 -5.14 2.12 -14.72
C ARG A 34 -6.22 3.03 -15.29
N GLU A 35 -7.19 3.41 -14.48
CA GLU A 35 -8.30 4.27 -14.87
C GLU A 35 -7.99 5.76 -14.66
N PHE A 36 -6.91 6.05 -13.97
CA PHE A 36 -6.54 7.44 -13.65
C PHE A 36 -6.09 8.19 -14.90
N GLN A 37 -6.61 9.42 -15.04
CA GLN A 37 -6.23 10.36 -16.09
C GLN A 37 -5.88 11.71 -15.49
N SER A 38 -4.89 12.39 -16.05
CA SER A 38 -4.44 13.70 -15.55
C SER A 38 -5.54 14.74 -15.47
N SER A 39 -6.55 14.65 -16.35
CA SER A 39 -7.72 15.54 -16.32
C SER A 39 -8.52 15.45 -15.02
N MET A 40 -8.39 14.35 -14.28
CA MET A 40 -9.08 14.16 -13.00
C MET A 40 -8.49 15.01 -11.88
N LEU A 41 -7.25 15.49 -12.02
CA LEU A 41 -6.58 16.28 -10.99
C LEU A 41 -7.37 17.52 -10.57
N ALA A 42 -8.07 18.17 -11.50
CA ALA A 42 -8.84 19.37 -11.22
C ALA A 42 -10.19 19.10 -10.56
N ASN A 43 -10.64 17.83 -10.56
CA ASN A 43 -11.98 17.47 -10.12
C ASN A 43 -12.05 17.02 -8.65
N PHE A 44 -10.93 16.88 -7.99
CA PHE A 44 -10.87 16.36 -6.62
C PHE A 44 -9.96 17.21 -5.75
N ASP A 45 -10.31 17.28 -4.47
CA ASP A 45 -9.57 18.06 -3.46
C ASP A 45 -8.62 17.19 -2.65
N LEU A 46 -8.93 15.89 -2.55
CA LEU A 46 -8.21 14.95 -1.71
C LEU A 46 -7.96 13.66 -2.47
N PHE A 47 -6.72 13.19 -2.45
CA PHE A 47 -6.32 11.96 -3.14
C PHE A 47 -5.85 10.93 -2.13
N TYR A 48 -6.55 9.80 -2.07
CA TYR A 48 -6.09 8.62 -1.33
C TYR A 48 -5.33 7.75 -2.32
N ILE A 49 -4.05 7.57 -2.08
CA ILE A 49 -3.17 6.84 -3.01
C ILE A 49 -2.74 5.53 -2.37
N GLY A 50 -3.19 4.43 -2.97
CA GLY A 50 -2.89 3.08 -2.51
C GLY A 50 -1.80 2.41 -3.35
N TYR A 51 -0.82 1.81 -2.70
CA TYR A 51 0.32 1.19 -3.34
C TYR A 51 0.65 -0.17 -2.72
N TRP A 52 1.42 -0.97 -3.47
CA TRP A 52 2.06 -2.16 -2.91
C TRP A 52 3.56 -1.90 -2.87
N VAL A 53 4.23 -2.52 -1.91
CA VAL A 53 5.66 -2.28 -1.68
C VAL A 53 6.48 -3.20 -2.58
N ASP A 54 7.39 -2.60 -3.34
CA ASP A 54 8.35 -3.27 -4.20
C ASP A 54 9.74 -2.79 -3.80
N LYS A 55 10.54 -3.68 -3.24
CA LYS A 55 11.93 -3.39 -2.82
C LYS A 55 12.06 -2.17 -1.91
N GLY A 56 11.16 -2.07 -0.92
CA GLY A 56 11.20 -1.00 0.08
C GLY A 56 10.62 0.33 -0.35
N ASP A 57 9.99 0.39 -1.51
CA ASP A 57 9.36 1.59 -2.06
C ASP A 57 7.99 1.25 -2.65
N CYS A 58 7.25 2.26 -3.06
CA CYS A 58 6.00 2.02 -3.78
C CYS A 58 6.28 1.49 -5.19
N ASP A 59 5.28 0.82 -5.75
CA ASP A 59 5.35 0.29 -7.12
C ASP A 59 5.48 1.39 -8.17
N ALA A 60 5.92 1.01 -9.36
CA ALA A 60 6.21 1.96 -10.44
C ALA A 60 5.00 2.79 -10.88
N ALA A 61 3.81 2.18 -10.93
CA ALA A 61 2.60 2.90 -11.32
C ALA A 61 2.27 4.01 -10.33
N THR A 62 2.42 3.73 -9.02
CA THR A 62 2.21 4.72 -7.96
C THR A 62 3.26 5.83 -8.04
N LEU A 63 4.52 5.49 -8.31
CA LEU A 63 5.57 6.49 -8.50
C LEU A 63 5.19 7.48 -9.60
N ARG A 64 4.71 6.98 -10.74
CA ARG A 64 4.28 7.84 -11.85
C ARG A 64 3.09 8.72 -11.49
N LEU A 65 2.17 8.17 -10.68
CA LEU A 65 1.02 8.94 -10.21
C LEU A 65 1.46 10.06 -9.25
N LEU A 66 2.30 9.76 -8.27
CA LEU A 66 2.79 10.75 -7.30
C LEU A 66 3.54 11.90 -7.99
N ALA A 67 4.26 11.60 -9.07
CA ALA A 67 4.97 12.62 -9.84
C ALA A 67 4.04 13.67 -10.47
N GLN A 68 2.76 13.33 -10.68
CA GLN A 68 1.76 14.23 -11.25
C GLN A 68 1.06 15.09 -10.18
N LEU A 69 1.17 14.72 -8.89
CA LEU A 69 0.46 15.39 -7.82
C LEU A 69 1.31 16.54 -7.27
N LYS A 70 0.84 17.76 -7.48
CA LYS A 70 1.48 18.97 -6.96
C LYS A 70 0.43 19.84 -6.29
N ASP A 71 0.76 20.34 -5.11
CA ASP A 71 -0.13 21.18 -4.31
C ASP A 71 -1.48 20.51 -4.01
N LYS A 72 -1.45 19.19 -3.83
CA LYS A 72 -2.63 18.39 -3.51
C LYS A 72 -2.58 17.89 -2.08
N ARG A 73 -3.75 17.61 -1.52
CA ARG A 73 -3.87 16.90 -0.25
C ARG A 73 -3.87 15.41 -0.54
N ILE A 74 -2.97 14.68 0.11
CA ILE A 74 -2.74 13.26 -0.17
C ILE A 74 -2.84 12.46 1.13
N VAL A 75 -3.49 11.31 1.05
CA VAL A 75 -3.46 10.27 2.07
C VAL A 75 -2.82 9.05 1.42
N LEU A 76 -1.80 8.50 2.03
CA LEU A 76 -1.10 7.33 1.53
C LEU A 76 -1.54 6.07 2.28
N PHE A 77 -1.73 4.98 1.58
CA PHE A 77 -1.95 3.68 2.20
C PHE A 77 -1.28 2.60 1.36
N GLY A 78 -0.79 1.57 2.02
CA GLY A 78 -0.06 0.54 1.30
C GLY A 78 -0.08 -0.80 1.98
N THR A 79 0.36 -1.81 1.23
CA THR A 79 0.52 -3.19 1.72
C THR A 79 1.89 -3.72 1.36
N LEU A 80 2.42 -4.61 2.21
CA LEU A 80 3.70 -5.26 1.99
C LEU A 80 3.70 -6.66 2.58
N GLY A 81 4.61 -7.50 2.08
CA GLY A 81 4.71 -8.89 2.53
C GLY A 81 5.36 -9.06 3.90
N ALA A 82 6.11 -8.07 4.37
CA ALA A 82 6.80 -8.17 5.66
C ALA A 82 5.82 -8.05 6.82
N ALA A 83 6.07 -8.80 7.89
CA ALA A 83 5.34 -8.66 9.13
C ALA A 83 5.59 -7.27 9.72
N GLU A 84 4.64 -6.78 10.52
CA GLU A 84 4.76 -5.46 11.12
C GLU A 84 6.03 -5.36 11.96
N GLN A 85 6.84 -4.38 11.60
CA GLN A 85 8.08 -4.05 12.28
C GLN A 85 8.24 -2.53 12.17
N THR A 86 8.13 -1.84 13.30
CA THR A 86 8.03 -0.38 13.34
C THR A 86 9.13 0.33 12.53
N GLU A 87 10.39 -0.05 12.74
CA GLU A 87 11.51 0.60 12.05
C GLU A 87 11.45 0.40 10.53
N TYR A 88 11.15 -0.81 10.08
CA TYR A 88 11.07 -1.10 8.66
C TYR A 88 9.87 -0.39 8.02
N TYR A 89 8.71 -0.43 8.67
CA TYR A 89 7.52 0.26 8.17
C TYR A 89 7.75 1.77 8.10
N ASP A 90 8.42 2.34 9.08
CA ASP A 90 8.75 3.77 9.06
C ASP A 90 9.68 4.12 7.90
N ARG A 91 10.68 3.28 7.62
CA ARG A 91 11.58 3.49 6.47
C ARG A 91 10.82 3.44 5.15
N VAL A 92 9.91 2.47 4.99
CA VAL A 92 9.09 2.36 3.78
C VAL A 92 8.22 3.61 3.63
N LYS A 93 7.55 4.02 4.70
CA LYS A 93 6.71 5.22 4.66
C LYS A 93 7.51 6.46 4.26
N GLN A 94 8.67 6.66 4.86
CA GLN A 94 9.55 7.78 4.54
C GLN A 94 9.99 7.76 3.09
N GLN A 95 10.33 6.58 2.57
CA GLN A 95 10.74 6.42 1.17
C GLN A 95 9.60 6.81 0.22
N VAL A 96 8.40 6.32 0.48
CA VAL A 96 7.22 6.64 -0.35
C VAL A 96 6.90 8.13 -0.26
N GLU A 97 6.91 8.70 0.95
CA GLU A 97 6.62 10.11 1.17
C GLU A 97 7.63 11.02 0.46
N SER A 98 8.87 10.57 0.26
CA SER A 98 9.88 11.32 -0.45
C SER A 98 9.51 11.64 -1.91
N HIS A 99 8.59 10.87 -2.48
CA HIS A 99 8.09 11.10 -3.84
C HIS A 99 6.92 12.09 -3.91
N ALA A 100 6.42 12.52 -2.77
CA ALA A 100 5.25 13.40 -2.67
C ALA A 100 5.56 14.73 -1.98
N VAL A 101 6.81 15.21 -2.10
CA VAL A 101 7.31 16.40 -1.39
C VAL A 101 6.62 17.71 -1.82
N HIS A 102 5.98 17.72 -2.97
CA HIS A 102 5.27 18.89 -3.48
C HIS A 102 3.79 18.90 -3.13
N SER A 103 3.35 17.99 -2.26
CA SER A 103 1.96 17.87 -1.83
C SER A 103 1.88 17.80 -0.31
N HIS A 104 0.66 17.93 0.22
CA HIS A 104 0.41 17.88 1.67
C HIS A 104 -0.03 16.48 2.06
N ILE A 105 0.81 15.74 2.76
CA ILE A 105 0.49 14.38 3.23
C ILE A 105 -0.26 14.50 4.55
N LEU A 106 -1.53 14.07 4.56
CA LEU A 106 -2.40 14.12 5.73
C LEU A 106 -2.31 12.89 6.61
N GLY A 107 -1.85 11.78 6.07
CA GLY A 107 -1.68 10.55 6.83
C GLY A 107 -1.11 9.44 5.96
N HIS A 108 -0.64 8.38 6.62
CA HIS A 108 0.01 7.26 5.94
C HIS A 108 -0.25 5.96 6.70
N PHE A 109 -0.94 5.04 6.07
CA PHE A 109 -1.29 3.72 6.61
C PHE A 109 -0.52 2.63 5.88
N LEU A 110 -0.04 1.63 6.64
CA LEU A 110 0.68 0.50 6.06
C LEU A 110 0.33 -0.76 6.83
N CYS A 111 0.03 -1.85 6.12
CA CYS A 111 -0.25 -3.13 6.77
C CYS A 111 0.31 -4.29 5.96
N GLN A 112 0.37 -5.46 6.59
CA GLN A 112 0.83 -6.67 5.93
C GLN A 112 -0.21 -7.17 4.91
N GLY A 113 0.27 -7.73 3.80
CA GLY A 113 -0.54 -8.42 2.80
C GLY A 113 0.12 -9.72 2.38
N ALA A 114 -0.67 -10.69 1.97
CA ALA A 114 -0.17 -11.97 1.50
C ALA A 114 0.65 -11.79 0.22
N VAL A 115 1.78 -12.48 0.14
CA VAL A 115 2.55 -12.58 -1.11
C VAL A 115 2.00 -13.73 -1.96
N GLY A 116 2.22 -13.66 -3.27
CA GLY A 116 1.77 -14.71 -4.19
C GLY A 116 2.49 -16.03 -3.98
N GLU A 117 1.81 -17.13 -4.31
CA GLU A 117 2.37 -18.48 -4.17
C GLU A 117 3.67 -18.67 -4.96
N ALA A 118 3.83 -17.99 -6.11
CA ALA A 118 5.04 -18.07 -6.91
C ALA A 118 6.26 -17.51 -6.17
N VAL A 119 6.08 -16.46 -5.37
CA VAL A 119 7.14 -15.89 -4.54
C VAL A 119 7.54 -16.86 -3.45
N ILE A 120 6.56 -17.46 -2.77
CA ILE A 120 6.80 -18.47 -1.73
C ILE A 120 7.56 -19.67 -2.31
N ALA A 121 7.10 -20.17 -3.46
CA ALA A 121 7.75 -21.32 -4.14
C ALA A 121 9.19 -21.02 -4.50
N ARG A 122 9.48 -19.80 -4.96
CA ARG A 122 10.85 -19.38 -5.27
C ARG A 122 11.76 -19.41 -4.03
N TYR A 123 11.27 -18.87 -2.91
CA TYR A 123 12.03 -18.90 -1.65
C TYR A 123 12.21 -20.32 -1.11
N GLN A 124 11.21 -21.19 -1.26
CA GLN A 124 11.32 -22.60 -0.91
C GLN A 124 12.42 -23.30 -1.72
N SER A 125 12.50 -23.02 -3.03
CA SER A 125 13.55 -23.55 -3.90
C SER A 125 14.92 -23.04 -3.49
N MET A 126 15.04 -21.76 -3.12
CA MET A 126 16.28 -21.17 -2.63
C MET A 126 16.73 -21.84 -1.33
N LEU A 127 15.80 -22.13 -0.42
CA LEU A 127 16.10 -22.80 0.84
C LEU A 127 16.58 -24.23 0.61
N ALA A 128 16.02 -24.94 -0.38
CA ALA A 128 16.46 -26.29 -0.73
C ALA A 128 17.93 -26.32 -1.15
N VAL A 129 18.41 -25.26 -1.82
CA VAL A 129 19.82 -25.11 -2.23
C VAL A 129 20.69 -24.62 -1.07
N HIS A 130 20.16 -23.78 -0.20
CA HIS A 130 20.88 -23.18 0.93
C HIS A 130 20.11 -23.42 2.24
N PRO A 131 20.05 -24.67 2.75
CA PRO A 131 19.17 -25.03 3.87
C PRO A 131 19.55 -24.39 5.20
N GLN A 132 20.74 -23.79 5.31
CA GLN A 132 21.20 -23.11 6.53
C GLN A 132 21.05 -21.58 6.45
N ASP A 133 20.49 -21.06 5.38
CA ASP A 133 20.33 -19.60 5.21
C ASP A 133 19.20 -19.09 6.09
N GLU A 134 19.57 -18.40 7.17
CA GLU A 134 18.61 -17.86 8.15
C GLU A 134 17.75 -16.74 7.56
N HIS A 135 18.27 -15.95 6.61
CA HIS A 135 17.51 -14.89 5.96
C HIS A 135 16.35 -15.47 5.15
N ILE A 136 16.61 -16.54 4.38
CA ILE A 136 15.57 -17.22 3.60
C ILE A 136 14.52 -17.83 4.52
N LYS A 137 14.93 -18.47 5.60
CA LYS A 137 14.01 -19.03 6.61
C LYS A 137 13.13 -17.96 7.21
N GLN A 138 13.71 -16.80 7.55
CA GLN A 138 12.99 -15.67 8.13
C GLN A 138 11.94 -15.12 7.16
N GLN A 139 12.30 -14.97 5.89
CA GLN A 139 11.37 -14.50 4.88
C GLN A 139 10.21 -15.46 4.66
N LEU A 140 10.49 -16.77 4.62
CA LEU A 140 9.43 -17.78 4.51
C LEU A 140 8.48 -17.74 5.71
N ALA A 141 9.02 -17.57 6.92
CA ALA A 141 8.18 -17.45 8.11
C ALA A 141 7.27 -16.21 8.02
N ASN A 142 7.80 -15.07 7.56
CA ASN A 142 7.02 -13.86 7.35
C ASN A 142 5.90 -14.08 6.34
N TYR A 143 6.18 -14.75 5.23
CA TYR A 143 5.19 -15.02 4.19
C TYR A 143 4.09 -15.96 4.66
N GLU A 144 4.44 -16.98 5.46
CA GLU A 144 3.45 -17.88 6.06
C GLU A 144 2.51 -17.12 7.02
N ASN A 145 3.09 -16.25 7.86
CA ASN A 145 2.29 -15.41 8.76
C ASN A 145 1.42 -14.42 8.00
N GLY A 146 1.86 -13.99 6.82
CA GLY A 146 1.15 -13.01 6.00
C GLY A 146 -0.01 -13.56 5.19
N LYS A 147 -0.19 -14.88 5.11
CA LYS A 147 -1.22 -15.49 4.24
C LYS A 147 -2.65 -15.03 4.54
N SER A 148 -2.94 -14.70 5.80
CA SER A 148 -4.25 -14.23 6.21
C SER A 148 -4.43 -12.73 6.13
N HIS A 149 -3.38 -11.98 5.74
CA HIS A 149 -3.40 -10.52 5.67
C HIS A 149 -3.63 -10.02 4.25
N PRO A 150 -4.35 -8.88 4.06
CA PRO A 150 -5.01 -8.14 5.13
C PRO A 150 -6.17 -8.95 5.72
N ASP A 151 -6.27 -8.95 7.04
CA ASP A 151 -7.36 -9.60 7.76
C ASP A 151 -8.42 -8.57 8.19
N GLU A 152 -9.46 -9.03 8.91
CA GLU A 152 -10.54 -8.14 9.37
C GLU A 152 -10.03 -7.01 10.28
N GLN A 153 -9.00 -7.27 11.08
CA GLN A 153 -8.40 -6.22 11.91
C GLN A 153 -7.69 -5.16 11.06
N ASP A 154 -6.98 -5.58 10.02
CA ASP A 154 -6.33 -4.65 9.09
C ASP A 154 -7.37 -3.76 8.41
N LEU A 155 -8.49 -4.33 7.98
CA LEU A 155 -9.57 -3.57 7.35
C LEU A 155 -10.22 -2.60 8.33
N ALA A 156 -10.44 -3.03 9.58
CA ALA A 156 -10.98 -2.17 10.63
C ALA A 156 -10.02 -1.01 10.94
N ASN A 157 -8.72 -1.28 10.99
CA ASN A 157 -7.69 -0.27 11.20
C ASN A 157 -7.64 0.74 10.04
N ALA A 158 -7.81 0.26 8.80
CA ALA A 158 -7.86 1.13 7.63
C ALA A 158 -9.07 2.07 7.67
N ARG A 159 -10.24 1.55 8.05
CA ARG A 159 -11.45 2.38 8.21
C ARG A 159 -11.27 3.43 9.30
N ALA A 160 -10.72 3.03 10.44
CA ALA A 160 -10.46 3.96 11.55
C ALA A 160 -9.48 5.05 11.13
N PHE A 161 -8.44 4.67 10.41
CA PHE A 161 -7.45 5.60 9.87
C PHE A 161 -8.12 6.62 8.92
N ALA A 162 -8.93 6.14 7.97
CA ALA A 162 -9.62 7.00 7.02
C ALA A 162 -10.58 7.98 7.73
N LYS A 163 -11.29 7.51 8.76
CA LYS A 163 -12.16 8.39 9.57
C LYS A 163 -11.37 9.48 10.28
N SER A 164 -10.15 9.21 10.70
CA SER A 164 -9.30 10.17 11.41
C SER A 164 -8.85 11.32 10.50
N ILE A 165 -8.83 11.12 9.20
CA ILE A 165 -8.47 12.14 8.23
C ILE A 165 -9.58 13.21 8.12
N GLY A 166 -10.81 12.77 8.27
CA GLY A 166 -12.05 13.56 8.30
C GLY A 166 -12.12 14.79 7.69
#